data_08c6fdb1d60269d3ad45a04da3a33e52
#
_entry.id   08c6fdb1d60269d3ad45a04da3a33e52
#
_cell.length_a   1.000
_cell.length_b   1.000
_cell.length_c   1.000
_cell.angle_alpha   90.00
_cell.angle_beta   90.00
_cell.angle_gamma   90.00
#
_symmetry.space_group_name_H-M   'P 1'
#
loop_
_entity.id
_entity.type
_entity.pdbx_description
1 polymer ?
#
loop_
_entity_poly.entity_id
_entity_poly.type
_entity_poly.pdbx_seq_one_letter_code
_entity_poly.pdbx_strand_id
1 'polypeptide(L)'
;MTAHSKSLTLPKEPLPLVLDDYLVTQIFNTELRADVFGTGSSLFQHQLGKEIFSKNFSLKINNNPLESFRSNFDMEGVITPENLSCLIKDGVIIRPFSDKRTSKLYGYENTGCARGDYDSVPTLGKADIEIQPGEKTIKELLNGQIGILVYWASGGDFTPDGNFATSVQLSYLTDGKKLLGRLPKFI
;
A
#
# COMPACT_ATOMS: atom_id res chain seq x y z
N MET A 1 18.78 18.06 -22.51
CA MET A 1 17.90 18.43 -21.39
C MET A 1 17.41 17.17 -20.74
N THR A 2 17.65 16.98 -19.45
CA THR A 2 17.12 15.81 -18.73
C THR A 2 15.63 15.99 -18.44
N ALA A 3 14.87 14.90 -18.28
CA ALA A 3 13.43 14.97 -17.96
C ALA A 3 13.13 15.78 -16.68
N HIS A 4 14.07 15.82 -15.75
CA HIS A 4 13.98 16.59 -14.50
C HIS A 4 13.98 18.11 -14.70
N SER A 5 14.58 18.61 -15.77
CA SER A 5 14.66 20.05 -16.07
C SER A 5 13.52 20.56 -16.96
N LYS A 6 12.72 19.66 -17.54
CA LYS A 6 11.57 20.01 -18.36
C LYS A 6 10.32 20.10 -17.51
N SER A 7 9.84 21.31 -17.24
CA SER A 7 8.55 21.53 -16.56
C SER A 7 7.40 21.47 -17.55
N LEU A 8 6.32 20.79 -17.13
CA LEU A 8 5.09 20.62 -17.90
C LEU A 8 3.91 21.19 -17.11
N THR A 9 2.81 21.44 -17.78
CA THR A 9 1.52 21.77 -17.15
C THR A 9 0.78 20.50 -16.75
N LEU A 10 -0.05 20.59 -15.70
CA LEU A 10 -0.91 19.47 -15.31
C LEU A 10 -1.93 19.20 -16.42
N PRO A 11 -2.07 17.93 -16.85
CA PRO A 11 -3.11 17.55 -17.80
C PRO A 11 -4.51 17.87 -17.27
N LYS A 12 -5.41 18.28 -18.15
CA LYS A 12 -6.81 18.57 -17.80
C LYS A 12 -7.65 17.29 -17.74
N GLU A 13 -7.32 16.31 -18.56
CA GLU A 13 -7.99 15.01 -18.61
C GLU A 13 -7.39 14.04 -17.59
N PRO A 14 -8.20 13.16 -16.99
CA PRO A 14 -7.70 12.09 -16.11
C PRO A 14 -6.72 11.19 -16.86
N LEU A 15 -5.59 10.90 -16.25
CA LEU A 15 -4.58 9.98 -16.77
C LEU A 15 -4.36 8.82 -15.81
N PRO A 16 -3.93 7.66 -16.30
CA PRO A 16 -3.50 6.55 -15.46
C PRO A 16 -2.41 6.99 -14.49
N LEU A 17 -2.53 6.58 -13.23
CA LEU A 17 -1.52 6.83 -12.21
C LEU A 17 -0.61 5.61 -12.07
N VAL A 18 0.69 5.86 -12.03
CA VAL A 18 1.73 4.92 -11.62
C VAL A 18 2.21 5.39 -10.26
N LEU A 19 1.88 4.66 -9.23
CA LEU A 19 2.22 5.01 -7.84
C LEU A 19 3.51 4.30 -7.43
N ASP A 20 4.37 5.02 -6.70
CA ASP A 20 5.51 4.43 -6.01
C ASP A 20 5.02 3.43 -4.95
N ASP A 21 5.78 2.35 -4.71
CA ASP A 21 5.44 1.29 -3.77
C ASP A 21 5.26 1.81 -2.34
N TYR A 22 6.07 2.78 -1.94
CA TYR A 22 5.94 3.42 -0.63
C TYR A 22 4.55 4.05 -0.43
N LEU A 23 4.02 4.72 -1.46
CA LEU A 23 2.71 5.36 -1.36
C LEU A 23 1.59 4.32 -1.23
N VAL A 24 1.67 3.27 -2.04
CA VAL A 24 0.70 2.17 -2.00
C VAL A 24 0.74 1.45 -0.65
N THR A 25 1.94 1.13 -0.15
CA THR A 25 2.09 0.46 1.15
C THR A 25 1.61 1.32 2.32
N GLN A 26 1.72 2.66 2.25
CA GLN A 26 1.15 3.55 3.28
C GLN A 26 -0.38 3.46 3.35
N ILE A 27 -1.06 3.44 2.21
CA ILE A 27 -2.52 3.29 2.13
C ILE A 27 -2.94 1.97 2.79
N PHE A 28 -2.33 0.87 2.39
CA PHE A 28 -2.70 -0.44 2.94
C PHE A 28 -2.27 -0.63 4.40
N ASN A 29 -1.17 -0.02 4.83
CA ASN A 29 -0.79 0.02 6.25
C ASN A 29 -1.76 0.83 7.12
N THR A 30 -2.57 1.67 6.55
CA THR A 30 -3.66 2.36 7.26
C THR A 30 -4.94 1.53 7.23
N GLU A 31 -5.36 1.14 6.03
CA GLU A 31 -6.69 0.58 5.79
C GLU A 31 -6.83 -0.91 6.17
N LEU A 32 -5.73 -1.69 6.11
CA LEU A 32 -5.77 -3.12 6.46
C LEU A 32 -5.39 -3.42 7.92
N ARG A 33 -5.38 -2.45 8.79
CA ARG A 33 -5.16 -2.65 10.23
C ARG A 33 -6.38 -3.30 10.88
N ALA A 34 -6.16 -4.28 11.75
CA ALA A 34 -7.24 -4.97 12.43
C ALA A 34 -8.04 -4.07 13.38
N ASP A 35 -7.42 -3.05 13.98
CA ASP A 35 -8.11 -2.07 14.82
C ASP A 35 -9.00 -1.14 13.99
N VAL A 36 -8.55 -0.72 12.80
CA VAL A 36 -9.33 0.11 11.87
C VAL A 36 -10.52 -0.68 11.29
N PHE A 37 -10.31 -1.96 10.95
CA PHE A 37 -11.38 -2.87 10.56
C PHE A 37 -12.38 -3.11 11.69
N GLY A 38 -11.88 -3.41 12.90
CA GLY A 38 -12.71 -3.75 14.05
C GLY A 38 -13.56 -2.60 14.57
N THR A 39 -13.08 -1.36 14.41
CA THR A 39 -13.85 -0.14 14.76
C THR A 39 -14.80 0.33 13.67
N GLY A 40 -14.74 -0.29 12.49
CA GLY A 40 -15.59 0.11 11.37
C GLY A 40 -15.11 1.34 10.60
N SER A 41 -13.85 1.74 10.79
CA SER A 41 -13.30 2.94 10.17
C SER A 41 -12.57 2.68 8.85
N SER A 42 -12.32 1.39 8.50
CA SER A 42 -11.68 1.05 7.24
C SER A 42 -12.63 1.24 6.06
N LEU A 43 -12.13 1.80 4.98
CA LEU A 43 -12.82 1.81 3.68
C LEU A 43 -13.14 0.40 3.17
N PHE A 44 -12.34 -0.57 3.58
CA PHE A 44 -12.48 -1.97 3.15
C PHE A 44 -13.28 -2.83 4.12
N GLN A 45 -13.85 -2.26 5.17
CA GLN A 45 -14.55 -3.02 6.23
C GLN A 45 -15.59 -4.01 5.68
N HIS A 46 -16.39 -3.58 4.69
CA HIS A 46 -17.44 -4.42 4.10
C HIS A 46 -16.97 -5.19 2.86
N GLN A 47 -15.67 -5.19 2.59
CA GLN A 47 -15.08 -5.76 1.39
C GLN A 47 -14.30 -7.06 1.67
N LEU A 48 -14.24 -7.50 2.93
CA LEU A 48 -13.57 -8.76 3.29
C LEU A 48 -14.18 -9.92 2.51
N GLY A 49 -13.35 -10.73 1.87
CA GLY A 49 -13.77 -11.84 1.02
C GLY A 49 -14.29 -11.44 -0.36
N LYS A 50 -14.26 -10.17 -0.73
CA LYS A 50 -14.72 -9.69 -2.06
C LYS A 50 -13.55 -9.33 -2.97
N GLU A 51 -13.71 -9.60 -4.26
CA GLU A 51 -12.81 -9.15 -5.32
C GLU A 51 -13.11 -7.68 -5.63
N ILE A 52 -12.25 -6.77 -5.18
CA ILE A 52 -12.38 -5.32 -5.43
C ILE A 52 -11.18 -4.72 -6.16
N PHE A 53 -10.12 -5.49 -6.30
CA PHE A 53 -8.93 -5.13 -7.06
C PHE A 53 -8.78 -6.04 -8.29
N SER A 54 -7.85 -5.69 -9.17
CA SER A 54 -7.47 -6.57 -10.28
C SER A 54 -7.00 -7.93 -9.78
N LYS A 55 -7.35 -9.00 -10.50
CA LYS A 55 -6.85 -10.37 -10.22
C LYS A 55 -5.32 -10.50 -10.26
N ASN A 56 -4.63 -9.55 -10.86
CA ASN A 56 -3.18 -9.51 -10.86
C ASN A 56 -2.59 -8.79 -9.63
N PHE A 57 -3.43 -8.33 -8.70
CA PHE A 57 -2.99 -7.63 -7.50
C PHE A 57 -3.05 -8.56 -6.29
N SER A 58 -1.88 -8.82 -5.71
CA SER A 58 -1.75 -9.56 -4.46
C SER A 58 -0.77 -8.84 -3.53
N LEU A 59 -1.07 -8.88 -2.24
CA LEU A 59 -0.36 -8.16 -1.19
C LEU A 59 -0.11 -9.12 -0.03
N LYS A 60 1.13 -9.19 0.43
CA LYS A 60 1.52 -10.04 1.56
C LYS A 60 2.35 -9.27 2.59
N ILE A 61 2.43 -9.81 3.80
CA ILE A 61 3.42 -9.41 4.80
C ILE A 61 4.73 -10.11 4.44
N ASN A 62 5.81 -9.35 4.25
CA ASN A 62 7.14 -9.90 4.02
C ASN A 62 7.77 -10.25 5.38
N ASN A 63 7.93 -11.54 5.63
CA ASN A 63 8.55 -12.07 6.85
C ASN A 63 9.93 -12.68 6.58
N ASN A 64 10.49 -12.49 5.39
CA ASN A 64 11.80 -13.00 5.07
C ASN A 64 12.88 -12.11 5.72
N PRO A 65 13.61 -12.59 6.73
CA PRO A 65 14.63 -11.79 7.42
C PRO A 65 15.83 -11.46 6.50
N LEU A 66 16.03 -12.21 5.43
CA LEU A 66 17.10 -11.95 4.46
C LEU A 66 16.77 -10.79 3.51
N GLU A 67 15.48 -10.52 3.30
CA GLU A 67 15.01 -9.45 2.41
C GLU A 67 14.67 -8.17 3.20
N SER A 68 14.03 -8.33 4.36
CA SER A 68 13.53 -7.18 5.13
C SER A 68 14.51 -6.64 6.17
N PHE A 69 15.65 -7.32 6.44
CA PHE A 69 16.59 -7.02 7.52
C PHE A 69 15.92 -6.93 8.92
N ARG A 70 14.80 -7.60 9.09
CA ARG A 70 14.03 -7.65 10.33
C ARG A 70 14.06 -9.04 10.94
N SER A 71 13.75 -9.12 12.21
CA SER A 71 13.51 -10.41 12.86
C SER A 71 12.28 -11.08 12.24
N ASN A 72 12.31 -12.41 12.15
CA ASN A 72 11.18 -13.21 11.67
C ASN A 72 10.03 -13.32 12.69
N PHE A 73 10.11 -12.58 13.80
CA PHE A 73 9.07 -12.49 14.83
C PHE A 73 8.83 -11.03 15.17
N ASP A 74 7.62 -10.75 15.63
CA ASP A 74 7.23 -9.42 16.11
C ASP A 74 7.68 -9.17 17.56
N MET A 75 7.37 -8.00 18.13
CA MET A 75 7.78 -7.65 19.49
C MET A 75 7.01 -8.41 20.59
N GLU A 76 5.99 -9.16 20.24
CA GLU A 76 5.31 -10.12 21.12
C GLU A 76 5.81 -11.57 20.97
N GLY A 77 6.90 -11.77 20.17
CA GLY A 77 7.47 -13.09 19.87
C GLY A 77 6.62 -13.93 18.92
N VAL A 78 5.72 -13.33 18.16
CA VAL A 78 4.89 -14.03 17.18
C VAL A 78 5.61 -14.12 15.86
N ILE A 79 5.78 -15.34 15.35
CA ILE A 79 6.20 -15.59 13.97
C ILE A 79 4.93 -15.61 13.11
N THR A 80 4.87 -14.78 12.07
CA THR A 80 3.73 -14.81 11.15
C THR A 80 3.72 -16.16 10.43
N PRO A 81 2.67 -16.98 10.58
CA PRO A 81 2.54 -18.19 9.79
C PRO A 81 2.46 -17.85 8.29
N GLU A 82 3.10 -18.66 7.46
CA GLU A 82 3.13 -18.41 6.01
C GLU A 82 1.74 -18.29 5.39
N ASN A 83 0.80 -19.14 5.83
CA ASN A 83 -0.60 -19.10 5.39
C ASN A 83 -1.36 -17.84 5.88
N LEU A 84 -0.85 -17.10 6.86
CA LEU A 84 -1.44 -15.86 7.36
C LEU A 84 -0.77 -14.60 6.79
N SER A 85 0.33 -14.73 6.05
CA SER A 85 1.04 -13.59 5.48
C SER A 85 0.25 -12.87 4.37
N CYS A 86 -0.63 -13.58 3.66
CA CYS A 86 -1.39 -13.02 2.55
C CYS A 86 -2.56 -12.15 3.05
N LEU A 87 -2.54 -10.87 2.71
CA LEU A 87 -3.59 -9.88 3.05
C LEU A 87 -4.59 -9.70 1.92
N ILE A 88 -4.09 -9.63 0.68
CA ILE A 88 -4.90 -9.58 -0.55
C ILE A 88 -4.36 -10.65 -1.49
N LYS A 89 -5.25 -11.47 -2.03
CA LYS A 89 -4.92 -12.50 -3.00
C LYS A 89 -5.81 -12.38 -4.22
N ASP A 90 -5.19 -12.28 -5.39
CA ASP A 90 -5.90 -12.24 -6.68
C ASP A 90 -7.04 -11.20 -6.69
N GLY A 91 -6.78 -10.02 -6.13
CA GLY A 91 -7.74 -8.93 -6.01
C GLY A 91 -8.75 -9.03 -4.87
N VAL A 92 -8.74 -10.14 -4.11
CA VAL A 92 -9.65 -10.38 -2.98
C VAL A 92 -8.99 -10.02 -1.66
N ILE A 93 -9.65 -9.22 -0.83
CA ILE A 93 -9.18 -8.94 0.54
C ILE A 93 -9.43 -10.18 1.40
N ILE A 94 -8.36 -10.82 1.88
CA ILE A 94 -8.42 -12.06 2.67
C ILE A 94 -8.55 -11.76 4.15
N ARG A 95 -7.75 -10.83 4.68
CA ARG A 95 -7.72 -10.46 6.11
C ARG A 95 -7.04 -9.11 6.34
N PRO A 96 -7.34 -8.45 7.47
CA PRO A 96 -6.49 -7.39 8.00
C PRO A 96 -5.25 -7.99 8.68
N PHE A 97 -4.21 -7.19 8.87
CA PHE A 97 -3.07 -7.57 9.71
C PHE A 97 -3.32 -7.16 11.18
N SER A 98 -2.76 -7.94 12.13
CA SER A 98 -3.10 -7.86 13.54
C SER A 98 -1.91 -8.18 14.46
N ASP A 99 -2.05 -7.80 15.73
CA ASP A 99 -1.27 -8.26 16.87
C ASP A 99 -2.12 -9.15 17.78
N LYS A 100 -1.59 -9.63 18.92
CA LYS A 100 -2.33 -10.46 19.88
C LYS A 100 -3.57 -9.75 20.43
N ARG A 101 -3.46 -8.45 20.71
CA ARG A 101 -4.56 -7.67 21.29
C ARG A 101 -5.70 -7.51 20.31
N THR A 102 -5.42 -7.02 19.10
CA THR A 102 -6.45 -6.76 18.09
C THR A 102 -7.05 -8.05 17.54
N SER A 103 -6.23 -9.10 17.40
CA SER A 103 -6.70 -10.44 17.08
C SER A 103 -7.75 -10.93 18.07
N LYS A 104 -7.44 -10.85 19.37
CA LYS A 104 -8.37 -11.29 20.43
C LYS A 104 -9.61 -10.39 20.51
N LEU A 105 -9.45 -9.07 20.36
CA LEU A 105 -10.52 -8.09 20.53
C LEU A 105 -11.57 -8.17 19.41
N TYR A 106 -11.11 -8.38 18.18
CA TYR A 106 -11.97 -8.31 16.98
C TYR A 106 -12.17 -9.66 16.28
N GLY A 107 -11.56 -10.72 16.78
CA GLY A 107 -11.75 -12.07 16.24
C GLY A 107 -10.98 -12.35 14.95
N TYR A 108 -9.94 -11.57 14.63
CA TYR A 108 -9.07 -11.83 13.48
C TYR A 108 -7.94 -12.80 13.86
N GLU A 109 -7.37 -13.49 12.88
CA GLU A 109 -6.16 -14.29 13.06
C GLU A 109 -4.96 -13.41 13.36
N ASN A 110 -4.08 -13.84 14.28
CA ASN A 110 -2.88 -13.07 14.63
C ASN A 110 -1.81 -13.22 13.55
N THR A 111 -1.48 -12.12 12.91
CA THR A 111 -0.48 -12.05 11.84
C THR A 111 0.91 -11.61 12.30
N GLY A 112 1.15 -11.38 13.59
CA GLY A 112 2.46 -11.04 14.12
C GLY A 112 2.94 -9.64 13.72
N CYS A 113 2.11 -8.62 13.91
CA CYS A 113 2.43 -7.24 13.55
C CYS A 113 2.56 -6.30 14.74
N ALA A 114 2.92 -6.82 15.93
CA ALA A 114 3.19 -6.00 17.11
C ALA A 114 4.51 -5.23 16.95
N ARG A 115 4.50 -3.95 17.28
CA ARG A 115 5.65 -3.05 17.29
C ARG A 115 5.60 -2.17 18.55
N GLY A 116 6.72 -1.60 18.93
CA GLY A 116 6.83 -0.67 20.06
C GLY A 116 8.24 -0.15 20.21
N ASP A 117 8.41 0.79 21.09
CA ASP A 117 9.73 1.23 21.52
C ASP A 117 10.32 0.24 22.54
N TYR A 118 11.61 0.39 22.83
CA TYR A 118 12.38 -0.53 23.66
C TYR A 118 11.72 -0.85 25.01
N ASP A 119 11.12 0.13 25.67
CA ASP A 119 10.54 0.06 27.02
C ASP A 119 9.01 0.16 27.02
N SER A 120 8.37 0.07 25.88
CA SER A 120 6.92 0.18 25.74
C SER A 120 6.23 -1.18 25.67
N VAL A 121 4.94 -1.20 26.00
CA VAL A 121 4.08 -2.35 25.69
C VAL A 121 3.87 -2.41 24.18
N PRO A 122 4.18 -3.54 23.53
CA PRO A 122 3.93 -3.68 22.10
C PRO A 122 2.47 -3.46 21.74
N THR A 123 2.23 -2.79 20.61
CA THR A 123 0.90 -2.55 20.04
C THR A 123 0.92 -2.82 18.55
N LEU A 124 -0.25 -2.86 17.91
CA LEU A 124 -0.33 -3.05 16.48
C LEU A 124 0.43 -1.93 15.75
N GLY A 125 1.52 -2.31 15.11
CA GLY A 125 2.37 -1.42 14.31
C GLY A 125 2.06 -1.49 12.83
N LYS A 126 3.00 -0.97 12.00
CA LYS A 126 2.95 -1.15 10.55
C LYS A 126 3.42 -2.55 10.18
N ALA A 127 2.70 -3.19 9.28
CA ALA A 127 3.15 -4.43 8.65
C ALA A 127 4.20 -4.13 7.58
N ASP A 128 5.10 -5.06 7.38
CA ASP A 128 6.06 -5.04 6.28
C ASP A 128 5.38 -5.60 5.02
N ILE A 129 4.68 -4.73 4.32
CA ILE A 129 3.83 -5.10 3.20
C ILE A 129 4.64 -5.13 1.91
N GLU A 130 4.49 -6.20 1.16
CA GLU A 130 5.07 -6.39 -0.17
C GLU A 130 3.97 -6.62 -1.20
N ILE A 131 4.02 -5.83 -2.28
CA ILE A 131 3.18 -6.05 -3.46
C ILE A 131 3.83 -7.14 -4.30
N GLN A 132 3.09 -8.19 -4.63
CA GLN A 132 3.62 -9.25 -5.48
C GLN A 132 3.83 -8.71 -6.90
N PRO A 133 5.02 -8.90 -7.50
CA PRO A 133 5.28 -8.41 -8.84
C PRO A 133 4.38 -9.08 -9.86
N GLY A 134 3.84 -8.29 -10.76
CA GLY A 134 3.10 -8.78 -11.92
C GLY A 134 4.06 -9.08 -13.10
N GLU A 135 3.52 -9.71 -14.14
CA GLU A 135 4.29 -10.06 -15.34
C GLU A 135 4.45 -8.90 -16.33
N LYS A 136 3.57 -7.90 -16.27
CA LYS A 136 3.53 -6.78 -17.22
C LYS A 136 4.38 -5.62 -16.78
N THR A 137 5.10 -5.05 -17.72
CA THR A 137 5.81 -3.77 -17.54
C THR A 137 4.83 -2.60 -17.45
N ILE A 138 5.27 -1.47 -16.88
CA ILE A 138 4.48 -0.23 -16.83
C ILE A 138 4.01 0.20 -18.23
N LYS A 139 4.87 0.06 -19.24
CA LYS A 139 4.51 0.37 -20.62
C LYS A 139 3.35 -0.48 -21.15
N GLU A 140 3.36 -1.78 -20.85
CA GLU A 140 2.28 -2.68 -21.26
C GLU A 140 0.98 -2.38 -20.52
N LEU A 141 1.07 -2.02 -19.23
CA LEU A 141 -0.09 -1.61 -18.44
C LEU A 141 -0.70 -0.30 -18.93
N LEU A 142 0.13 0.68 -19.32
CA LEU A 142 -0.32 1.94 -19.90
C LEU A 142 -0.92 1.77 -21.31
N ASN A 143 -0.66 0.64 -21.99
CA ASN A 143 -1.24 0.31 -23.30
C ASN A 143 -1.15 1.47 -24.34
N GLY A 144 0.01 2.11 -24.43
CA GLY A 144 0.28 3.23 -25.32
C GLY A 144 -0.21 4.59 -24.83
N GLN A 145 -0.87 4.66 -23.69
CA GLN A 145 -1.26 5.92 -23.05
C GLN A 145 -0.07 6.55 -22.30
N ILE A 146 -0.16 7.86 -22.08
CA ILE A 146 0.71 8.57 -21.14
C ILE A 146 0.10 8.43 -19.75
N GLY A 147 0.94 8.18 -18.75
CA GLY A 147 0.56 8.14 -17.35
C GLY A 147 1.27 9.20 -16.52
N ILE A 148 0.79 9.41 -15.30
CA ILE A 148 1.45 10.22 -14.28
C ILE A 148 2.18 9.29 -13.31
N LEU A 149 3.51 9.33 -13.28
CA LEU A 149 4.29 8.70 -12.24
C LEU A 149 4.31 9.61 -11.01
N VAL A 150 3.67 9.18 -9.95
CA VAL A 150 3.72 9.82 -8.63
C VAL A 150 4.88 9.19 -7.87
N TYR A 151 5.99 9.90 -7.80
CA TYR A 151 7.20 9.45 -7.13
C TYR A 151 7.19 9.78 -5.64
N TRP A 152 6.66 10.95 -5.28
CA TRP A 152 6.57 11.37 -3.89
C TRP A 152 5.28 12.15 -3.62
N ALA A 153 4.53 11.67 -2.67
CA ALA A 153 3.40 12.36 -2.06
C ALA A 153 3.46 12.16 -0.55
N SER A 154 2.96 13.08 0.22
CA SER A 154 2.96 12.99 1.67
C SER A 154 1.66 13.50 2.28
N GLY A 155 1.27 12.88 3.37
CA GLY A 155 -0.04 13.07 3.96
C GLY A 155 -1.09 12.39 3.10
N GLY A 156 -2.29 12.86 3.23
CA GLY A 156 -3.45 12.35 2.52
C GLY A 156 -4.42 11.65 3.46
N ASP A 157 -5.67 11.74 3.07
CA ASP A 157 -6.76 11.14 3.82
C ASP A 157 -7.87 10.75 2.84
N PHE A 158 -8.75 9.88 3.30
CA PHE A 158 -9.94 9.51 2.55
C PHE A 158 -11.08 10.45 2.91
N THR A 159 -11.77 10.89 1.88
CA THR A 159 -13.02 11.63 2.05
C THR A 159 -14.15 10.65 2.43
N PRO A 160 -15.26 11.12 3.03
CA PRO A 160 -16.39 10.26 3.42
C PRO A 160 -17.01 9.46 2.27
N ASP A 161 -16.87 9.94 1.04
CA ASP A 161 -17.31 9.30 -0.20
C ASP A 161 -16.26 8.34 -0.81
N GLY A 162 -15.13 8.11 -0.09
CA GLY A 162 -14.12 7.11 -0.46
C GLY A 162 -13.06 7.58 -1.45
N ASN A 163 -12.99 8.88 -1.77
CA ASN A 163 -11.91 9.43 -2.56
C ASN A 163 -10.68 9.67 -1.69
N PHE A 164 -9.50 9.42 -2.24
CA PHE A 164 -8.22 9.70 -1.57
C PHE A 164 -7.60 10.99 -2.11
N ALA A 165 -7.31 11.92 -1.22
CA ALA A 165 -6.64 13.17 -1.54
C ALA A 165 -5.27 13.24 -0.85
N THR A 166 -4.22 13.52 -1.62
CA THR A 166 -2.85 13.64 -1.10
C THR A 166 -2.08 14.74 -1.82
N SER A 167 -1.20 15.41 -1.09
CA SER A 167 -0.28 16.39 -1.69
C SER A 167 0.83 15.71 -2.47
N VAL A 168 0.79 15.81 -3.80
CA VAL A 168 1.83 15.31 -4.70
C VAL A 168 2.93 16.36 -4.87
N GLN A 169 4.12 16.05 -4.37
CA GLN A 169 5.27 16.98 -4.40
C GLN A 169 6.22 16.69 -5.55
N LEU A 170 6.30 15.42 -5.98
CA LEU A 170 7.16 15.01 -7.08
C LEU A 170 6.46 14.01 -7.98
N SER A 171 6.22 14.41 -9.21
CA SER A 171 5.61 13.57 -10.23
C SER A 171 6.10 13.93 -11.62
N TYR A 172 5.93 12.98 -12.54
CA TYR A 172 6.37 13.09 -13.91
C TYR A 172 5.31 12.52 -14.85
N LEU A 173 5.22 13.04 -16.05
CA LEU A 173 4.59 12.30 -17.14
C LEU A 173 5.52 11.19 -17.63
N THR A 174 4.97 10.04 -17.95
CA THR A 174 5.69 8.87 -18.45
C THR A 174 4.93 8.15 -19.56
N ASP A 175 5.66 7.58 -20.50
CA ASP A 175 5.15 6.63 -21.49
C ASP A 175 5.39 5.16 -21.08
N GLY A 176 5.81 4.96 -19.82
CA GLY A 176 6.16 3.64 -19.27
C GLY A 176 7.58 3.18 -19.59
N LYS A 177 8.35 3.93 -20.40
CA LYS A 177 9.78 3.67 -20.67
C LYS A 177 10.67 4.79 -20.19
N LYS A 178 10.22 6.03 -20.31
CA LYS A 178 10.99 7.23 -19.99
C LYS A 178 10.11 8.29 -19.34
N LEU A 179 10.76 9.17 -18.59
CA LEU A 179 10.13 10.37 -18.06
C LEU A 179 10.08 11.45 -19.14
N LEU A 180 8.90 11.99 -19.39
CA LEU A 180 8.66 12.99 -20.44
C LEU A 180 8.86 14.42 -19.92
N GLY A 181 8.66 14.65 -18.61
CA GLY A 181 8.86 15.92 -17.95
C GLY A 181 8.21 15.94 -16.57
N ARG A 182 8.64 16.88 -15.75
CA ARG A 182 8.16 17.07 -14.37
C ARG A 182 6.85 17.85 -14.37
N LEU A 183 5.91 17.43 -13.53
CA LEU A 183 4.67 18.13 -13.26
C LEU A 183 4.81 19.10 -12.08
N PRO A 184 4.00 20.18 -12.01
CA PRO A 184 3.90 21.01 -10.82
C PRO A 184 3.35 20.20 -9.63
N LYS A 185 3.44 20.77 -8.43
CA LYS A 185 2.75 20.19 -7.25
C LYS A 185 1.23 20.29 -7.44
N PHE A 186 0.48 19.28 -7.00
CA PHE A 186 -0.98 19.22 -7.05
C PHE A 186 -1.54 18.36 -5.92
N ILE A 187 -2.84 18.39 -5.75
CA ILE A 187 -3.61 17.54 -4.84
C ILE A 187 -4.56 16.71 -5.67
#